data_77e60678b9c324620d0908b6a377948a
#
_entry.id   77e60678b9c324620d0908b6a377948a
#
_cell.length_a   1.000
_cell.length_b   1.000
_cell.length_c   1.000
_cell.angle_alpha   90.00
_cell.angle_beta   90.00
_cell.angle_gamma   90.00
#
_symmetry.space_group_name_H-M   'P 1'
#
loop_
_entity.id
_entity.type
_entity.pdbx_description
1 polymer ?
#
loop_
_entity_poly.entity_id
_entity_poly.type
_entity_poly.pdbx_seq_one_letter_code
_entity_poly.pdbx_strand_id
1 'polypeptide(L)'
;MNNFPLVTAGALIFNRKNQILFVKSDKWKGQYGIPAGKVRYGEKIIDGLKREIREETNLEIYDIKFLLMQEIINPKDFFKKSHFVSLNHTCKAKSTNVKLNNEAQSYIWVKPENSLKFKLNKPTRELIQYYLKIINKDK
;
A
#
# COMPACT_ATOMS: atom_id res chain seq x y z
N MET A 1 10.65 -22.40 -10.87
CA MET A 1 10.88 -20.96 -10.99
C MET A 1 9.74 -20.31 -11.74
N ASN A 2 9.13 -19.31 -11.14
CA ASN A 2 8.03 -18.60 -11.77
C ASN A 2 8.55 -17.46 -12.62
N ASN A 3 8.30 -17.55 -13.94
CA ASN A 3 8.56 -16.45 -14.87
C ASN A 3 7.29 -15.62 -15.08
N PHE A 4 6.46 -15.52 -14.07
CA PHE A 4 5.21 -14.77 -14.12
C PHE A 4 5.26 -13.57 -13.21
N PRO A 5 4.61 -12.46 -13.60
CA PRO A 5 4.42 -11.35 -12.66
C PRO A 5 3.67 -11.84 -11.42
N LEU A 6 4.01 -11.24 -10.28
CA LEU A 6 3.32 -11.52 -9.03
C LEU A 6 2.19 -10.53 -8.85
N VAL A 7 1.00 -11.01 -8.52
CA VAL A 7 -0.14 -10.15 -8.23
C VAL A 7 -0.07 -9.75 -6.77
N THR A 8 -0.09 -8.43 -6.51
CA THR A 8 -0.16 -7.90 -5.15
C THR A 8 -1.41 -7.06 -4.99
N ALA A 9 -1.86 -6.93 -3.77
CA ALA A 9 -2.97 -6.04 -3.41
C ALA A 9 -2.51 -5.13 -2.28
N GLY A 10 -2.80 -3.84 -2.41
CA GLY A 10 -2.44 -2.85 -1.42
C GLY A 10 -3.53 -1.81 -1.27
N ALA A 11 -3.39 -0.94 -0.28
CA ALA A 11 -4.40 0.08 -0.05
C ALA A 11 -3.84 1.34 0.59
N LEU A 12 -4.44 2.47 0.21
CA LEU A 12 -4.39 3.69 0.99
C LEU A 12 -5.43 3.50 2.10
N ILE A 13 -4.96 3.30 3.32
CA ILE A 13 -5.82 3.03 4.49
C ILE A 13 -6.02 4.33 5.25
N PHE A 14 -7.28 4.75 5.38
CA PHE A 14 -7.63 6.00 6.05
C PHE A 14 -8.15 5.75 7.46
N ASN A 15 -7.71 6.56 8.41
CA ASN A 15 -8.28 6.59 9.76
C ASN A 15 -9.40 7.65 9.81
N ARG A 16 -10.02 7.81 11.00
CA ARG A 16 -11.12 8.76 11.19
C ARG A 16 -10.72 10.22 11.01
N LYS A 17 -9.41 10.52 11.12
CA LYS A 17 -8.88 11.87 10.91
C LYS A 17 -8.48 12.12 9.47
N ASN A 18 -8.87 11.22 8.56
CA ASN A 18 -8.55 11.28 7.14
C ASN A 18 -7.04 11.28 6.88
N GLN A 19 -6.31 10.51 7.66
CA GLN A 19 -4.87 10.30 7.49
C GLN A 19 -4.62 8.94 6.86
N ILE A 20 -3.60 8.86 6.01
CA ILE A 20 -3.18 7.65 5.32
C ILE A 20 -2.06 6.97 6.10
N LEU A 21 -2.11 5.66 6.19
CA LEU A 21 -1.05 4.86 6.81
C LEU A 21 0.06 4.58 5.82
N PHE A 22 1.28 4.99 6.17
CA PHE A 22 2.49 4.59 5.46
C PHE A 22 3.37 3.75 6.38
N VAL A 23 4.03 2.76 5.79
CA VAL A 23 4.97 1.88 6.49
C VAL A 23 6.34 2.00 5.86
N LYS A 24 7.37 1.95 6.70
CA LYS A 24 8.76 2.07 6.27
C LYS A 24 9.37 0.67 6.18
N SER A 25 10.00 0.35 5.06
CA SER A 25 10.52 -0.98 4.83
C SER A 25 11.94 -0.97 4.30
N ASP A 26 12.77 -1.85 4.86
CA ASP A 26 14.15 -2.06 4.37
C ASP A 26 14.17 -2.66 2.97
N LYS A 27 13.10 -3.35 2.56
CA LYS A 27 12.99 -3.87 1.19
C LYS A 27 12.99 -2.75 0.15
N TRP A 28 12.64 -1.54 0.56
CA TRP A 28 12.60 -0.33 -0.27
C TRP A 28 13.61 0.70 0.21
N LYS A 29 14.78 0.28 0.70
CA LYS A 29 15.87 1.15 1.17
C LYS A 29 15.40 2.15 2.24
N GLY A 30 14.52 1.71 3.12
CA GLY A 30 14.01 2.58 4.18
C GLY A 30 13.04 3.64 3.74
N GLN A 31 12.47 3.52 2.53
CA GLN A 31 11.45 4.41 2.03
C GLN A 31 10.07 3.99 2.54
N TYR A 32 9.16 4.96 2.64
CA TYR A 32 7.78 4.68 3.02
C TYR A 32 6.98 4.15 1.83
N GLY A 33 6.10 3.22 2.11
CA GLY A 33 5.16 2.68 1.15
C GLY A 33 3.82 2.41 1.81
N ILE A 34 2.89 1.85 1.03
CA ILE A 34 1.60 1.45 1.56
C ILE A 34 1.63 -0.02 1.99
N PRO A 35 0.79 -0.42 2.95
CA PRO A 35 0.64 -1.84 3.26
C PRO A 35 0.13 -2.58 2.03
N ALA A 36 0.81 -3.66 1.67
CA ALA A 36 0.50 -4.46 0.48
C ALA A 36 1.18 -5.81 0.58
N GLY A 37 0.68 -6.77 -0.17
CA GLY A 37 1.31 -8.08 -0.21
C GLY A 37 0.77 -8.94 -1.34
N LYS A 38 1.38 -10.12 -1.49
CA LYS A 38 1.07 -11.05 -2.57
C LYS A 38 -0.29 -11.71 -2.36
N VAL A 39 -1.07 -11.76 -3.42
CA VAL A 39 -2.31 -12.54 -3.44
C VAL A 39 -1.93 -14.00 -3.67
N ARG A 40 -2.47 -14.91 -2.86
CA ARG A 40 -2.17 -16.32 -2.92
C ARG A 40 -3.00 -17.02 -3.99
N TYR A 41 -2.49 -18.13 -4.50
CA TYR A 41 -3.23 -18.96 -5.44
C TYR A 41 -4.57 -19.36 -4.83
N GLY A 42 -5.65 -19.17 -5.59
CA GLY A 42 -7.00 -19.52 -5.15
C GLY A 42 -7.67 -18.50 -4.25
N GLU A 43 -6.97 -17.40 -3.93
CA GLU A 43 -7.48 -16.34 -3.05
C GLU A 43 -8.06 -15.20 -3.88
N LYS A 44 -9.22 -14.68 -3.49
CA LYS A 44 -9.77 -13.48 -4.13
C LYS A 44 -8.94 -12.26 -3.74
N ILE A 45 -8.85 -11.28 -4.64
CA ILE A 45 -8.05 -10.06 -4.41
C ILE A 45 -8.40 -9.39 -3.07
N ILE A 46 -9.70 -9.18 -2.82
CA ILE A 46 -10.14 -8.49 -1.59
C ILE A 46 -9.79 -9.30 -0.34
N ASP A 47 -9.92 -10.62 -0.42
CA ASP A 47 -9.57 -11.49 0.72
C ASP A 47 -8.06 -11.46 0.99
N GLY A 48 -7.25 -11.46 -0.08
CA GLY A 48 -5.80 -11.32 0.02
C GLY A 48 -5.41 -9.97 0.62
N LEU A 49 -6.06 -8.90 0.18
CA LEU A 49 -5.82 -7.57 0.72
C LEU A 49 -6.10 -7.51 2.22
N LYS A 50 -7.25 -8.00 2.65
CA LYS A 50 -7.62 -8.01 4.08
C LYS A 50 -6.63 -8.82 4.90
N ARG A 51 -6.22 -9.98 4.40
CA ARG A 51 -5.26 -10.86 5.07
C ARG A 51 -3.91 -10.18 5.22
N GLU A 52 -3.37 -9.61 4.12
CA GLU A 52 -2.07 -8.96 4.14
C GLU A 52 -2.05 -7.75 5.08
N ILE A 53 -3.08 -6.93 5.05
CA ILE A 53 -3.15 -5.77 5.94
C ILE A 53 -3.21 -6.21 7.39
N ARG A 54 -4.00 -7.25 7.70
CA ARG A 54 -4.06 -7.77 9.06
C ARG A 54 -2.71 -8.33 9.51
N GLU A 55 -2.03 -9.08 8.65
CA GLU A 55 -0.72 -9.65 8.99
C GLU A 55 0.33 -8.55 9.20
N GLU A 56 0.37 -7.56 8.32
CA GLU A 56 1.39 -6.50 8.39
C GLU A 56 1.11 -5.46 9.48
N THR A 57 -0.15 -5.12 9.73
CA THR A 57 -0.50 -3.94 10.53
C THR A 57 -1.45 -4.22 11.68
N ASN A 58 -2.03 -5.41 11.75
CA ASN A 58 -3.05 -5.76 12.74
C ASN A 58 -4.39 -5.02 12.53
N LEU A 59 -4.56 -4.34 11.41
CA LEU A 59 -5.79 -3.57 11.16
C LEU A 59 -6.84 -4.39 10.44
N GLU A 60 -8.10 -4.15 10.81
CA GLU A 60 -9.26 -4.58 10.04
C GLU A 60 -9.73 -3.40 9.20
N ILE A 61 -10.01 -3.66 7.94
CA ILE A 61 -10.41 -2.63 6.99
C ILE A 61 -11.83 -2.86 6.47
N TYR A 62 -12.45 -1.79 6.02
CA TYR A 62 -13.79 -1.82 5.44
C TYR A 62 -13.92 -0.73 4.39
N ASP A 63 -15.06 -0.70 3.68
CA ASP A 63 -15.34 0.27 2.62
C ASP A 63 -14.21 0.29 1.59
N ILE A 64 -13.90 -0.89 1.06
CA ILE A 64 -12.79 -1.10 0.13
C ILE A 64 -13.23 -0.78 -1.29
N LYS A 65 -12.50 0.13 -1.95
CA LYS A 65 -12.77 0.54 -3.32
C LYS A 65 -11.50 0.42 -4.15
N PHE A 66 -11.62 -0.08 -5.39
CA PHE A 66 -10.49 -0.14 -6.29
C PHE A 66 -10.06 1.27 -6.70
N LEU A 67 -8.75 1.52 -6.73
CA LEU A 67 -8.21 2.83 -7.09
C LEU A 67 -7.41 2.78 -8.39
N LEU A 68 -6.37 1.93 -8.45
CA LEU A 68 -5.44 1.94 -9.58
C LEU A 68 -4.66 0.64 -9.63
N MET A 69 -4.44 0.15 -10.85
CA MET A 69 -3.51 -0.94 -11.09
C MET A 69 -2.18 -0.34 -11.52
N GLN A 70 -1.09 -0.85 -10.95
CA GLN A 70 0.26 -0.44 -11.33
C GLN A 70 1.08 -1.64 -11.77
N GLU A 71 1.79 -1.47 -12.89
CA GLU A 71 2.77 -2.45 -13.34
C GLU A 71 4.14 -1.99 -12.85
N ILE A 72 4.78 -2.80 -12.02
CA ILE A 72 6.05 -2.44 -11.37
C ILE A 72 7.09 -3.46 -11.82
N ILE A 73 7.98 -3.04 -12.72
CA ILE A 73 8.96 -3.92 -13.34
C ILE A 73 10.36 -3.51 -12.91
N ASN A 74 11.03 -4.38 -12.16
CA ASN A 74 12.40 -4.21 -11.68
C ASN A 74 12.66 -2.81 -11.10
N PRO A 75 11.87 -2.38 -10.09
CA PRO A 75 12.03 -1.04 -9.53
C PRO A 75 13.43 -0.91 -8.90
N LYS A 76 14.04 0.24 -9.14
CA LYS A 76 15.43 0.51 -8.78
C LYS A 76 15.70 0.37 -7.29
N ASP A 77 14.77 0.85 -6.46
CA ASP A 77 14.98 0.90 -5.01
C ASP A 77 14.42 -0.31 -4.26
N PHE A 78 13.89 -1.30 -4.97
CA PHE A 78 13.47 -2.55 -4.32
C PHE A 78 14.68 -3.48 -4.18
N PHE A 79 14.70 -4.26 -3.11
CA PHE A 79 15.88 -5.04 -2.71
C PHE A 79 16.28 -6.16 -3.68
N LYS A 80 15.39 -6.55 -4.59
CA LYS A 80 15.67 -7.58 -5.61
C LYS A 80 14.86 -7.32 -6.87
N LYS A 81 15.30 -7.91 -7.99
CA LYS A 81 14.54 -7.86 -9.25
C LYS A 81 13.18 -8.47 -9.07
N SER A 82 12.14 -7.76 -9.45
CA SER A 82 10.76 -8.19 -9.24
C SER A 82 9.84 -7.60 -10.29
N HIS A 83 8.79 -8.34 -10.62
CA HIS A 83 7.75 -7.86 -11.51
C HIS A 83 6.41 -8.04 -10.80
N PHE A 84 5.76 -6.93 -10.46
CA PHE A 84 4.47 -6.95 -9.77
C PHE A 84 3.38 -6.34 -10.64
N VAL A 85 2.21 -6.95 -10.59
CA VAL A 85 0.95 -6.31 -11.00
C VAL A 85 0.23 -5.98 -9.69
N SER A 86 0.21 -4.71 -9.34
CA SER A 86 -0.29 -4.25 -8.04
C SER A 86 -1.67 -3.65 -8.18
N LEU A 87 -2.64 -4.25 -7.49
CA LEU A 87 -4.03 -3.79 -7.48
C LEU A 87 -4.23 -2.99 -6.21
N ASN A 88 -4.32 -1.68 -6.34
CA ASN A 88 -4.36 -0.77 -5.21
C ASN A 88 -5.74 -0.20 -4.97
N HIS A 89 -6.08 -0.01 -3.72
CA HIS A 89 -7.42 0.33 -3.26
C HIS A 89 -7.37 1.51 -2.30
N THR A 90 -8.51 2.10 -2.01
CA THR A 90 -8.72 2.91 -0.82
C THR A 90 -9.59 2.12 0.13
N CYS A 91 -9.41 2.35 1.42
CA CYS A 91 -10.24 1.72 2.44
C CYS A 91 -10.18 2.50 3.74
N LYS A 92 -10.98 2.08 4.71
CA LYS A 92 -11.01 2.68 6.04
C LYS A 92 -10.59 1.66 7.07
N ALA A 93 -9.86 2.10 8.08
CA ALA A 93 -9.45 1.27 9.20
C ALA A 93 -10.48 1.37 10.33
N LYS A 94 -10.81 0.23 10.95
CA LYS A 94 -11.72 0.20 12.11
C LYS A 94 -11.07 0.77 13.36
N SER A 95 -9.73 0.77 13.42
CA SER A 95 -8.97 1.31 14.56
C SER A 95 -7.65 1.86 14.06
N THR A 96 -6.90 2.54 14.94
CA THR A 96 -5.54 3.00 14.66
C THR A 96 -4.49 2.19 15.43
N ASN A 97 -4.88 1.04 15.97
CA ASN A 97 -3.99 0.20 16.77
C ASN A 97 -3.08 -0.64 15.87
N VAL A 98 -2.06 0.01 15.29
CA VAL A 98 -1.11 -0.63 14.41
C VAL A 98 -0.12 -1.46 15.20
N LYS A 99 0.03 -2.73 14.83
CA LYS A 99 1.08 -3.61 15.33
C LYS A 99 1.76 -4.21 14.12
N LEU A 100 2.99 -3.77 13.87
CA LEU A 100 3.76 -4.21 12.71
C LEU A 100 4.33 -5.61 12.94
N ASN A 101 4.43 -6.38 11.84
CA ASN A 101 5.21 -7.61 11.84
C ASN A 101 6.65 -7.26 11.42
N ASN A 102 7.47 -8.28 11.09
CA ASN A 102 8.88 -8.06 10.75
C ASN A 102 9.11 -7.50 9.34
N GLU A 103 8.06 -7.27 8.56
CA GLU A 103 8.20 -6.75 7.19
C GLU A 103 8.37 -5.24 7.14
N ALA A 104 7.96 -4.53 8.18
CA ALA A 104 8.10 -3.08 8.27
C ALA A 104 8.72 -2.66 9.59
N GLN A 105 9.51 -1.59 9.58
CA GLN A 105 10.27 -1.13 10.74
C GLN A 105 9.55 -0.04 11.51
N SER A 106 8.72 0.76 10.83
CA SER A 106 7.98 1.84 11.48
C SER A 106 6.79 2.24 10.62
N TYR A 107 5.91 3.06 11.18
CA TYR A 107 4.74 3.55 10.45
C TYR A 107 4.44 4.99 10.85
N ILE A 108 3.69 5.67 9.98
CA ILE A 108 3.17 7.01 10.25
C ILE A 108 1.77 7.13 9.65
N TRP A 109 0.97 8.00 10.27
CA TRP A 109 -0.32 8.44 9.71
C TRP A 109 -0.13 9.86 9.19
N VAL A 110 -0.47 10.10 7.92
CA VAL A 110 -0.18 11.36 7.25
C VAL A 110 -1.43 11.83 6.49
N LYS A 111 -1.76 13.12 6.61
CA LYS A 111 -2.83 13.70 5.80
C LYS A 111 -2.44 13.64 4.32
N PRO A 112 -3.40 13.38 3.42
CA PRO A 112 -3.09 13.25 1.99
C PRO A 112 -2.29 14.42 1.44
N GLU A 113 -2.65 15.66 1.80
CA GLU A 113 -1.99 16.87 1.30
C GLU A 113 -0.53 16.98 1.75
N ASN A 114 -0.11 16.25 2.77
CA ASN A 114 1.26 16.26 3.28
C ASN A 114 2.07 15.03 2.83
N SER A 115 1.43 14.09 2.12
CA SER A 115 2.06 12.80 1.80
C SER A 115 3.33 12.93 0.98
N LEU A 116 3.35 13.81 0.00
CA LEU A 116 4.50 13.95 -0.92
C LEU A 116 5.72 14.59 -0.27
N LYS A 117 5.59 15.09 0.95
CA LYS A 117 6.73 15.62 1.73
C LYS A 117 7.61 14.53 2.30
N PHE A 118 7.10 13.29 2.34
CA PHE A 118 7.83 12.16 2.90
C PHE A 118 8.59 11.41 1.83
N LYS A 119 9.60 10.65 2.24
CA LYS A 119 10.40 9.85 1.32
C LYS A 119 9.64 8.56 0.99
N LEU A 120 8.79 8.66 -0.03
CA LEU A 120 7.99 7.54 -0.53
C LEU A 120 8.76 6.76 -1.57
N ASN A 121 8.56 5.44 -1.63
CA ASN A 121 9.06 4.69 -2.76
C ASN A 121 8.34 5.13 -4.04
N LYS A 122 8.93 4.88 -5.20
CA LYS A 122 8.42 5.40 -6.46
C LYS A 122 6.97 4.97 -6.76
N PRO A 123 6.61 3.69 -6.65
CA PRO A 123 5.20 3.31 -6.91
C PRO A 123 4.22 3.99 -5.97
N THR A 124 4.57 4.14 -4.70
CA THR A 124 3.70 4.81 -3.73
C THR A 124 3.55 6.28 -4.07
N ARG A 125 4.63 6.95 -4.45
CA ARG A 125 4.59 8.36 -4.85
C ARG A 125 3.67 8.55 -6.05
N GLU A 126 3.79 7.70 -7.06
CA GLU A 126 2.94 7.77 -8.24
C GLU A 126 1.46 7.51 -7.89
N LEU A 127 1.21 6.57 -6.99
CA LEU A 127 -0.14 6.27 -6.52
C LEU A 127 -0.75 7.47 -5.78
N ILE A 128 0.00 8.11 -4.90
CA ILE A 128 -0.45 9.29 -4.17
C ILE A 128 -0.71 10.45 -5.12
N GLN A 129 0.16 10.67 -6.09
CA GLN A 129 -0.03 11.72 -7.10
C GLN A 129 -1.34 11.49 -7.86
N TYR A 130 -1.62 10.26 -8.24
CA TYR A 130 -2.87 9.90 -8.91
C TYR A 130 -4.08 10.15 -7.99
N TYR A 131 -4.00 9.72 -6.74
CA TYR A 131 -5.08 9.92 -5.77
C TYR A 131 -5.39 11.40 -5.56
N LEU A 132 -4.35 12.22 -5.39
CA LEU A 132 -4.52 13.66 -5.20
C LEU A 132 -5.16 14.34 -6.41
N LYS A 133 -4.88 13.88 -7.62
CA LYS A 133 -5.54 14.39 -8.83
C LYS A 133 -7.02 14.07 -8.82
N ILE A 134 -7.40 12.87 -8.40
CA ILE A 134 -8.80 12.45 -8.36
C ILE A 134 -9.59 13.30 -7.38
N ILE A 135 -9.10 13.46 -6.15
CA ILE A 135 -9.84 14.22 -5.13
C ILE A 135 -9.91 15.71 -5.47
N ASN A 136 -8.92 16.24 -6.17
CA ASN A 136 -8.91 17.65 -6.57
C ASN A 136 -9.89 17.94 -7.73
N LYS A 137 -10.20 16.93 -8.56
CA LYS A 137 -11.19 17.09 -9.64
C LYS A 137 -12.62 17.22 -9.12
N ASP A 138 -12.89 16.67 -7.92
CA ASP A 138 -14.23 16.65 -7.33
C ASP A 138 -14.54 17.93 -6.54
N LYS A 139 -13.63 18.88 -6.53
CA LYS A 139 -13.82 20.16 -5.84
C LYS A 139 -14.28 21.25 -6.79
#